data_75fd166f56f1386103d4ccd28394bac6
#
_entry.id   75fd166f56f1386103d4ccd28394bac6
#
_cell.length_a   1.000
_cell.length_b   1.000
_cell.length_c   1.000
_cell.angle_alpha   90.00
_cell.angle_beta   90.00
_cell.angle_gamma   90.00
#
_symmetry.space_group_name_H-M   'P 1'
#
loop_
_entity.id
_entity.type
_entity.pdbx_description
1 polymer ?
#
loop_
_entity_poly.entity_id
_entity_poly.type
_entity_poly.pdbx_seq_one_letter_code
_entity_poly.pdbx_strand_id
1 'polypeptide(L)'
;MSHEVETMAWANEVPWHRLGREIGNDATPDQILRVADLDWNVNMKPVEWTNAEGISQKDEKYFSLVRDAHTRIDGTEVPEQILSSGLTDQYKPIQNSRMAKFFNEYIDNGVATMETAISLFNGKIVVLVAKTNENFELAGGDKIEQYLYCASYHTGRDQVKIRSSSTRVVCNNTFSASLRENAQVQGLISHRYDFTNSIETQVKQDLGISVEQMKEFKEKTEFLATK
;
A
#
# COMPACT_ATOMS: atom_id res chain seq x y z
N MET A 1 1.30 -14.20 16.06
CA MET A 1 -0.13 -14.19 15.65
C MET A 1 -0.17 -14.43 14.15
N SER A 2 -1.06 -15.27 13.64
CA SER A 2 -1.06 -15.71 12.22
C SER A 2 -1.41 -14.64 11.20
N HIS A 3 -1.92 -13.47 11.62
CA HIS A 3 -2.39 -12.43 10.72
C HIS A 3 -1.38 -11.33 10.45
N GLU A 4 -0.49 -11.08 11.40
CA GLU A 4 0.51 -9.98 11.40
C GLU A 4 -0.08 -8.60 11.12
N VAL A 5 -1.41 -8.43 11.28
CA VAL A 5 -2.10 -7.16 11.12
C VAL A 5 -1.94 -6.33 12.38
N GLU A 6 -1.37 -5.12 12.25
CA GLU A 6 -1.31 -4.12 13.31
C GLU A 6 -2.59 -3.28 13.32
N THR A 7 -2.89 -2.64 12.19
CA THR A 7 -4.09 -1.84 11.97
C THR A 7 -4.59 -2.02 10.55
N MET A 8 -5.88 -1.80 10.32
CA MET A 8 -6.46 -1.82 8.98
C MET A 8 -7.81 -1.11 8.92
N ALA A 9 -8.18 -0.69 7.71
CA ALA A 9 -9.55 -0.36 7.34
C ALA A 9 -9.98 -1.23 6.15
N TRP A 10 -11.27 -1.46 6.01
CA TRP A 10 -11.86 -2.24 4.94
C TRP A 10 -13.21 -1.68 4.51
N ALA A 11 -13.53 -1.83 3.23
CA ALA A 11 -14.83 -1.53 2.66
C ALA A 11 -15.51 -2.84 2.24
N ASN A 12 -16.82 -2.77 2.01
CA ASN A 12 -17.69 -3.84 1.52
C ASN A 12 -17.83 -5.03 2.48
N GLU A 13 -16.90 -5.98 2.46
CA GLU A 13 -17.04 -7.25 3.17
C GLU A 13 -16.12 -7.31 4.40
N VAL A 14 -16.68 -7.72 5.53
CA VAL A 14 -15.93 -7.91 6.79
C VAL A 14 -14.84 -8.97 6.58
N PRO A 15 -13.57 -8.67 6.86
CA PRO A 15 -12.51 -9.67 6.83
C PRO A 15 -12.80 -10.85 7.78
N TRP A 16 -12.44 -12.06 7.37
CA TRP A 16 -12.72 -13.28 8.15
C TRP A 16 -12.20 -13.25 9.60
N HIS A 17 -11.12 -12.51 9.86
CA HIS A 17 -10.54 -12.34 11.21
C HIS A 17 -11.19 -11.19 12.01
N ARG A 18 -12.10 -10.42 11.41
CA ARG A 18 -12.85 -9.30 12.02
C ARG A 18 -11.99 -8.18 12.61
N LEU A 19 -10.75 -8.04 12.15
CA LEU A 19 -9.89 -6.93 12.55
C LEU A 19 -10.15 -5.71 11.68
N GLY A 20 -9.80 -4.54 12.21
CA GLY A 20 -9.90 -3.27 11.48
C GLY A 20 -11.24 -2.57 11.64
N ARG A 21 -11.38 -1.48 10.91
CA ARG A 21 -12.56 -0.60 10.93
C ARG A 21 -13.21 -0.56 9.55
N GLU A 22 -14.52 -0.56 9.56
CA GLU A 22 -15.30 -0.38 8.34
C GLU A 22 -15.23 1.06 7.86
N ILE A 23 -15.19 1.24 6.53
CA ILE A 23 -15.30 2.52 5.86
C ILE A 23 -16.28 2.42 4.69
N GLY A 24 -16.94 3.52 4.35
CA GLY A 24 -17.88 3.56 3.23
C GLY A 24 -17.22 3.26 1.89
N ASN A 25 -18.00 2.74 0.94
CA ASN A 25 -17.52 2.34 -0.40
C ASN A 25 -17.10 3.53 -1.28
N ASP A 26 -17.46 4.75 -0.88
CA ASP A 26 -17.11 6.02 -1.51
C ASP A 26 -15.90 6.70 -0.84
N ALA A 27 -15.20 5.98 0.03
CA ALA A 27 -14.04 6.50 0.73
C ALA A 27 -12.92 6.92 -0.22
N THR A 28 -12.39 8.11 0.03
CA THR A 28 -11.17 8.57 -0.64
C THR A 28 -9.94 7.83 -0.12
N PRO A 29 -8.83 7.78 -0.90
CA PRO A 29 -7.57 7.19 -0.45
C PRO A 29 -7.02 7.82 0.85
N ASP A 30 -7.21 9.12 1.07
CA ASP A 30 -6.80 9.78 2.32
C ASP A 30 -7.70 9.41 3.50
N GLN A 31 -9.00 9.21 3.26
CA GLN A 31 -9.93 8.77 4.30
C GLN A 31 -9.61 7.35 4.78
N ILE A 32 -9.35 6.41 3.86
CA ILE A 32 -9.01 5.04 4.25
C ILE A 32 -7.68 4.96 5.00
N LEU A 33 -6.66 5.79 4.64
CA LEU A 33 -5.42 5.89 5.41
C LEU A 33 -5.68 6.28 6.86
N ARG A 34 -6.50 7.32 7.08
CA ARG A 34 -6.81 7.82 8.42
C ARG A 34 -7.58 6.79 9.24
N VAL A 35 -8.60 6.15 8.67
CA VAL A 35 -9.38 5.12 9.35
C VAL A 35 -8.56 3.87 9.66
N ALA A 36 -7.56 3.56 8.82
CA ALA A 36 -6.62 2.48 9.04
C ALA A 36 -5.47 2.83 10.01
N ASP A 37 -5.43 4.06 10.54
CA ASP A 37 -4.30 4.58 11.34
C ASP A 37 -2.96 4.50 10.59
N LEU A 38 -2.95 4.86 9.30
CA LEU A 38 -1.79 4.81 8.41
C LEU A 38 -1.32 6.20 7.96
N ASP A 39 -1.85 7.27 8.51
CA ASP A 39 -1.53 8.66 8.17
C ASP A 39 -0.24 9.20 8.84
N TRP A 40 0.56 8.30 9.42
CA TRP A 40 1.87 8.60 9.97
C TRP A 40 2.96 8.70 8.89
N ASN A 41 4.04 9.44 9.20
CA ASN A 41 5.19 9.60 8.33
C ASN A 41 6.34 8.68 8.73
N VAL A 42 7.25 8.46 7.76
CA VAL A 42 8.54 7.81 7.99
C VAL A 42 9.68 8.76 7.69
N ASN A 43 10.66 8.82 8.57
CA ASN A 43 11.78 9.71 8.47
C ASN A 43 13.11 8.96 8.60
N MET A 44 14.13 9.46 7.93
CA MET A 44 15.51 8.98 8.09
C MET A 44 16.15 9.72 9.25
N LYS A 45 16.59 8.98 10.28
CA LYS A 45 17.34 9.54 11.42
C LYS A 45 18.71 8.89 11.49
N PRO A 46 19.79 9.64 11.77
CA PRO A 46 21.11 9.06 11.96
C PRO A 46 21.10 7.93 12.99
N VAL A 47 21.88 6.88 12.76
CA VAL A 47 22.09 5.86 13.79
C VAL A 47 22.88 6.52 14.92
N GLU A 48 22.42 6.35 16.17
CA GLU A 48 23.07 6.87 17.35
C GLU A 48 23.51 5.72 18.26
N TRP A 49 24.67 5.87 18.90
CA TRP A 49 25.15 4.95 19.91
C TRP A 49 25.83 5.70 21.05
N THR A 50 25.87 5.11 22.20
CA THR A 50 26.57 5.64 23.37
C THR A 50 27.94 5.01 23.45
N ASN A 51 29.00 5.83 23.50
CA ASN A 51 30.39 5.35 23.66
C ASN A 51 30.65 4.90 25.10
N ALA A 52 31.84 4.39 25.35
CA ALA A 52 32.25 3.87 26.68
C ALA A 52 32.25 4.96 27.78
N GLU A 53 32.30 6.22 27.41
CA GLU A 53 32.28 7.38 28.31
C GLU A 53 30.86 7.90 28.59
N GLY A 54 29.82 7.24 28.03
CA GLY A 54 28.42 7.63 28.19
C GLY A 54 27.97 8.78 27.25
N ILE A 55 28.79 9.13 26.24
CA ILE A 55 28.51 10.22 25.31
C ILE A 55 27.79 9.67 24.07
N SER A 56 26.66 10.27 23.69
CA SER A 56 25.96 9.93 22.46
C SER A 56 26.78 10.35 21.23
N GLN A 57 26.90 9.43 20.30
CA GLN A 57 27.58 9.61 19.01
C GLN A 57 26.58 9.37 17.90
N LYS A 58 26.71 10.10 16.77
CA LYS A 58 25.90 9.92 15.58
C LYS A 58 26.74 9.35 14.44
N ASP A 59 26.15 8.41 13.70
CA ASP A 59 26.75 7.93 12.46
C ASP A 59 26.42 8.93 11.33
N GLU A 60 27.43 9.34 10.56
CA GLU A 60 27.24 10.22 9.42
C GLU A 60 26.82 9.48 8.15
N LYS A 61 27.00 8.16 8.12
CA LYS A 61 26.79 7.33 6.93
C LYS A 61 25.53 6.48 7.00
N TYR A 62 25.17 6.02 8.22
CA TYR A 62 24.06 5.10 8.39
C TYR A 62 22.89 5.73 9.13
N PHE A 63 21.71 5.38 8.66
CA PHE A 63 20.44 5.92 9.14
C PHE A 63 19.49 4.79 9.52
N SER A 64 18.59 5.10 10.43
CA SER A 64 17.41 4.31 10.76
C SER A 64 16.19 4.92 10.06
N LEU A 65 15.31 4.07 9.55
CA LEU A 65 13.98 4.46 9.10
C LEU A 65 13.05 4.41 10.30
N VAL A 66 12.44 5.54 10.61
CA VAL A 66 11.68 5.74 11.84
C VAL A 66 10.26 6.17 11.49
N ARG A 67 9.27 5.47 12.03
CA ARG A 67 7.87 5.90 12.04
C ARG A 67 7.70 6.95 13.12
N ASP A 68 7.12 8.08 12.78
CA ASP A 68 6.83 9.14 13.74
C ASP A 68 5.80 8.67 14.79
N ALA A 69 5.90 9.27 15.99
CA ALA A 69 4.84 9.17 16.98
C ALA A 69 3.53 9.72 16.41
N HIS A 70 2.43 9.06 16.68
CA HIS A 70 1.11 9.48 16.20
C HIS A 70 0.00 9.04 17.16
N THR A 71 -1.17 9.65 17.02
CA THR A 71 -2.35 9.27 17.76
C THR A 71 -3.30 8.53 16.84
N ARG A 72 -3.71 7.33 17.22
CA ARG A 72 -4.72 6.56 16.47
C ARG A 72 -6.08 7.23 16.55
N ILE A 73 -6.98 6.87 15.66
CA ILE A 73 -8.34 7.41 15.63
C ILE A 73 -9.14 7.11 16.92
N ASP A 74 -8.77 6.07 17.65
CA ASP A 74 -9.36 5.71 18.95
C ASP A 74 -8.73 6.47 20.14
N GLY A 75 -7.80 7.38 19.89
CA GLY A 75 -7.07 8.15 20.89
C GLY A 75 -5.84 7.45 21.47
N THR A 76 -5.50 6.25 21.01
CA THR A 76 -4.31 5.54 21.48
C THR A 76 -3.05 6.24 20.98
N GLU A 77 -2.17 6.63 21.90
CA GLU A 77 -0.86 7.16 21.57
C GLU A 77 0.10 6.05 21.15
N VAL A 78 0.69 6.20 19.97
CA VAL A 78 1.70 5.29 19.44
C VAL A 78 3.05 5.99 19.43
N PRO A 79 4.04 5.51 20.19
CA PRO A 79 5.35 6.13 20.24
C PRO A 79 6.10 6.00 18.93
N GLU A 80 7.12 6.84 18.76
CA GLU A 80 8.08 6.71 17.68
C GLU A 80 8.70 5.31 17.67
N GLN A 81 8.90 4.74 16.47
CA GLN A 81 9.40 3.38 16.31
C GLN A 81 10.40 3.26 15.17
N ILE A 82 11.53 2.59 15.42
CA ILE A 82 12.46 2.19 14.37
C ILE A 82 11.86 1.02 13.60
N LEU A 83 11.68 1.20 12.29
CA LEU A 83 11.20 0.16 11.37
C LEU A 83 12.35 -0.65 10.77
N SER A 84 13.45 0.02 10.43
CA SER A 84 14.70 -0.60 9.95
C SER A 84 15.91 0.30 10.23
N SER A 85 17.11 -0.26 10.13
CA SER A 85 18.37 0.46 10.34
C SER A 85 19.45 0.01 9.34
N GLY A 86 20.56 0.78 9.27
CA GLY A 86 21.68 0.48 8.38
C GLY A 86 21.44 0.95 6.95
N LEU A 87 20.57 1.93 6.75
CA LEU A 87 20.30 2.55 5.46
C LEU A 87 21.33 3.66 5.19
N THR A 88 21.58 3.94 3.92
CA THR A 88 22.41 5.10 3.51
C THR A 88 21.52 6.28 3.11
N ASP A 89 22.10 7.45 2.95
CA ASP A 89 21.46 8.68 2.48
C ASP A 89 20.78 8.57 1.10
N GLN A 90 21.13 7.52 0.33
CA GLN A 90 20.51 7.22 -0.96
C GLN A 90 19.10 6.63 -0.83
N TYR A 91 18.71 6.16 0.37
CA TYR A 91 17.37 5.64 0.57
C TYR A 91 16.36 6.79 0.66
N LYS A 92 15.30 6.73 -0.15
CA LYS A 92 14.19 7.69 -0.17
C LYS A 92 12.94 7.02 0.39
N PRO A 93 12.51 7.38 1.61
CA PRO A 93 11.28 6.85 2.18
C PRO A 93 10.07 7.25 1.32
N ILE A 94 9.25 6.28 0.94
CA ILE A 94 7.98 6.56 0.28
C ILE A 94 6.90 6.62 1.37
N GLN A 95 6.26 7.78 1.49
CA GLN A 95 5.23 8.04 2.50
C GLN A 95 3.94 7.29 2.18
N ASN A 96 3.20 6.88 3.21
CA ASN A 96 1.90 6.25 3.05
C ASN A 96 0.91 7.15 2.28
N SER A 97 0.93 8.46 2.58
CA SER A 97 0.13 9.45 1.87
C SER A 97 0.46 9.53 0.37
N ARG A 98 1.71 9.25 -0.01
CA ARG A 98 2.11 9.22 -1.42
C ARG A 98 1.57 7.97 -2.14
N MET A 99 1.49 6.83 -1.44
CA MET A 99 0.82 5.64 -1.96
C MET A 99 -0.68 5.86 -2.13
N ALA A 100 -1.32 6.55 -1.18
CA ALA A 100 -2.74 6.91 -1.30
C ALA A 100 -2.99 7.77 -2.54
N LYS A 101 -2.18 8.79 -2.77
CA LYS A 101 -2.27 9.66 -3.96
C LYS A 101 -2.16 8.89 -5.28
N PHE A 102 -1.44 7.77 -5.31
CA PHE A 102 -1.39 6.90 -6.49
C PHE A 102 -2.78 6.42 -6.92
N PHE A 103 -3.70 6.24 -5.97
CA PHE A 103 -5.07 5.77 -6.26
C PHE A 103 -6.05 6.89 -6.57
N ASN A 104 -5.75 8.17 -6.25
CA ASN A 104 -6.71 9.28 -6.43
C ASN A 104 -7.31 9.31 -7.84
N GLU A 105 -6.46 9.21 -8.86
CA GLU A 105 -6.89 9.28 -10.25
C GLU A 105 -7.88 8.15 -10.62
N TYR A 106 -7.70 6.94 -10.08
CA TYR A 106 -8.59 5.81 -10.33
C TYR A 106 -9.93 5.99 -9.64
N ILE A 107 -9.91 6.49 -8.40
CA ILE A 107 -11.12 6.73 -7.61
C ILE A 107 -11.92 7.90 -8.20
N ASP A 108 -11.26 9.03 -8.50
CA ASP A 108 -11.88 10.24 -9.04
C ASP A 108 -12.53 9.98 -10.40
N ASN A 109 -12.00 9.07 -11.20
CA ASN A 109 -12.54 8.67 -12.49
C ASN A 109 -13.53 7.49 -12.41
N GLY A 110 -13.80 6.96 -11.21
CA GLY A 110 -14.78 5.88 -11.00
C GLY A 110 -14.38 4.55 -11.66
N VAL A 111 -13.07 4.30 -11.90
CA VAL A 111 -12.58 3.04 -12.46
C VAL A 111 -12.15 2.04 -11.38
N ALA A 112 -12.04 2.50 -10.14
CA ALA A 112 -11.80 1.66 -8.96
C ALA A 112 -12.44 2.27 -7.71
N THR A 113 -12.54 1.47 -6.64
CA THR A 113 -12.95 1.89 -5.30
C THR A 113 -11.93 1.40 -4.28
N MET A 114 -11.69 2.17 -3.21
CA MET A 114 -10.81 1.70 -2.14
C MET A 114 -11.42 0.47 -1.46
N GLU A 115 -10.62 -0.54 -1.22
CA GLU A 115 -11.07 -1.81 -0.65
C GLU A 115 -10.47 -2.07 0.73
N THR A 116 -9.15 -2.04 0.86
CA THR A 116 -8.47 -2.21 2.15
C THR A 116 -7.22 -1.34 2.24
N ALA A 117 -6.89 -0.94 3.48
CA ALA A 117 -5.60 -0.34 3.84
C ALA A 117 -5.09 -1.06 5.09
N ILE A 118 -3.85 -1.57 5.06
CA ILE A 118 -3.37 -2.51 6.08
C ILE A 118 -1.94 -2.17 6.47
N SER A 119 -1.66 -2.16 7.80
CA SER A 119 -0.32 -2.21 8.39
C SER A 119 -0.01 -3.63 8.82
N LEU A 120 1.09 -4.18 8.33
CA LEU A 120 1.60 -5.49 8.71
C LEU A 120 2.95 -5.35 9.43
N PHE A 121 3.24 -6.29 10.35
CA PHE A 121 4.50 -6.37 11.07
C PHE A 121 4.87 -5.05 11.79
N ASN A 122 3.89 -4.45 12.46
CA ASN A 122 4.07 -3.18 13.19
C ASN A 122 4.60 -2.05 12.29
N GLY A 123 3.94 -1.80 11.15
CA GLY A 123 4.29 -0.72 10.24
C GLY A 123 5.41 -1.04 9.25
N LYS A 124 6.01 -2.22 9.28
CA LYS A 124 7.10 -2.57 8.35
C LYS A 124 6.63 -2.78 6.91
N ILE A 125 5.37 -3.17 6.73
CA ILE A 125 4.75 -3.30 5.41
C ILE A 125 3.40 -2.59 5.45
N VAL A 126 3.18 -1.67 4.53
CA VAL A 126 1.88 -1.01 4.34
C VAL A 126 1.35 -1.38 2.96
N VAL A 127 0.11 -1.85 2.92
CA VAL A 127 -0.56 -2.25 1.68
C VAL A 127 -1.85 -1.47 1.53
N LEU A 128 -2.01 -0.79 0.39
CA LEU A 128 -3.25 -0.16 -0.03
C LEU A 128 -3.82 -0.94 -1.21
N VAL A 129 -5.10 -1.26 -1.15
CA VAL A 129 -5.79 -2.07 -2.14
C VAL A 129 -7.01 -1.32 -2.65
N ALA A 130 -7.14 -1.24 -3.96
CA ALA A 130 -8.35 -0.80 -4.63
C ALA A 130 -8.95 -1.97 -5.42
N LYS A 131 -10.27 -2.10 -5.38
CA LYS A 131 -11.04 -3.00 -6.22
C LYS A 131 -11.30 -2.31 -7.54
N THR A 132 -10.89 -2.92 -8.64
CA THR A 132 -11.13 -2.38 -9.98
C THR A 132 -12.51 -2.77 -10.49
N ASN A 133 -13.01 -2.05 -11.48
CA ASN A 133 -14.29 -2.40 -12.14
C ASN A 133 -14.12 -3.55 -13.16
N GLU A 134 -12.91 -4.09 -13.29
CA GLU A 134 -12.62 -5.24 -14.12
C GLU A 134 -13.06 -6.50 -13.40
N ASN A 135 -14.12 -7.14 -13.88
CA ASN A 135 -14.57 -8.43 -13.41
C ASN A 135 -14.44 -9.43 -14.56
N PHE A 136 -13.82 -10.57 -14.29
CA PHE A 136 -13.80 -11.69 -15.25
C PHE A 136 -14.89 -12.68 -14.88
N GLU A 137 -15.73 -13.03 -15.85
CA GLU A 137 -16.70 -14.10 -15.69
C GLU A 137 -16.12 -15.41 -16.23
N LEU A 138 -16.03 -16.41 -15.39
CA LEU A 138 -15.61 -17.76 -15.79
C LEU A 138 -16.74 -18.47 -16.52
N ALA A 139 -16.39 -19.46 -17.36
CA ALA A 139 -17.34 -20.38 -17.95
C ALA A 139 -18.08 -21.13 -16.82
N GLY A 140 -19.28 -20.65 -16.46
CA GLY A 140 -20.04 -21.15 -15.31
C GLY A 140 -20.75 -20.04 -14.51
N GLY A 141 -20.46 -18.77 -14.83
CA GLY A 141 -21.10 -17.60 -14.22
C GLY A 141 -20.40 -17.08 -12.95
N ASP A 142 -19.28 -17.68 -12.56
CA ASP A 142 -18.49 -17.20 -11.42
C ASP A 142 -17.74 -15.92 -11.79
N LYS A 143 -17.93 -14.86 -11.00
CA LYS A 143 -17.24 -13.58 -11.17
C LYS A 143 -15.95 -13.55 -10.36
N ILE A 144 -14.83 -13.30 -11.04
CA ILE A 144 -13.55 -13.04 -10.38
C ILE A 144 -13.36 -11.55 -10.25
N GLU A 145 -13.32 -11.06 -9.02
CA GLU A 145 -13.00 -9.68 -8.71
C GLU A 145 -11.52 -9.42 -8.92
N GLN A 146 -11.19 -8.22 -9.43
CA GLN A 146 -9.82 -7.80 -9.63
C GLN A 146 -9.45 -6.66 -8.69
N TYR A 147 -8.27 -6.75 -8.14
CA TYR A 147 -7.72 -5.78 -7.22
C TYR A 147 -6.39 -5.24 -7.77
N LEU A 148 -6.17 -3.95 -7.56
CA LEU A 148 -4.87 -3.30 -7.74
C LEU A 148 -4.35 -2.93 -6.36
N TYR A 149 -3.14 -3.34 -6.00
CA TYR A 149 -2.53 -2.93 -4.75
C TYR A 149 -1.17 -2.26 -4.93
N CYS A 150 -0.87 -1.37 -3.99
CA CYS A 150 0.43 -0.74 -3.80
C CYS A 150 0.93 -1.12 -2.41
N ALA A 151 2.09 -1.79 -2.33
CA ALA A 151 2.70 -2.22 -1.09
C ALA A 151 4.06 -1.57 -0.90
N SER A 152 4.24 -0.80 0.18
CA SER A 152 5.52 -0.25 0.59
C SER A 152 6.14 -1.08 1.70
N TYR A 153 7.44 -1.31 1.58
CA TYR A 153 8.24 -2.03 2.56
C TYR A 153 9.17 -1.04 3.25
N HIS A 154 8.87 -0.74 4.51
CA HIS A 154 9.74 0.08 5.37
C HIS A 154 10.86 -0.75 6.02
N THR A 155 11.28 -1.81 5.33
CA THR A 155 12.33 -2.73 5.77
C THR A 155 13.73 -2.33 5.31
N GLY A 156 13.81 -1.36 4.38
CA GLY A 156 15.06 -0.91 3.79
C GLY A 156 15.66 -1.85 2.72
N ARG A 157 15.04 -2.98 2.45
CA ARG A 157 15.56 -4.01 1.52
C ARG A 157 14.70 -4.21 0.28
N ASP A 158 13.40 -4.08 0.43
CA ASP A 158 12.43 -4.30 -0.65
C ASP A 158 12.07 -2.99 -1.35
N GLN A 159 11.53 -3.13 -2.55
CA GLN A 159 10.99 -2.04 -3.35
C GLN A 159 9.48 -1.90 -3.12
N VAL A 160 8.90 -0.74 -3.43
CA VAL A 160 7.44 -0.63 -3.52
C VAL A 160 6.95 -1.51 -4.66
N LYS A 161 5.92 -2.31 -4.39
CA LYS A 161 5.30 -3.22 -5.35
C LYS A 161 3.92 -2.71 -5.73
N ILE A 162 3.67 -2.60 -7.03
CA ILE A 162 2.35 -2.34 -7.59
C ILE A 162 1.96 -3.60 -8.37
N ARG A 163 0.82 -4.21 -8.02
CA ARG A 163 0.39 -5.46 -8.67
C ARG A 163 -1.14 -5.54 -8.79
N SER A 164 -1.58 -6.22 -9.84
CA SER A 164 -2.95 -6.77 -9.89
C SER A 164 -3.01 -8.13 -9.20
N SER A 165 -4.17 -8.46 -8.65
CA SER A 165 -4.41 -9.72 -7.94
C SER A 165 -5.90 -10.06 -7.99
N SER A 166 -6.24 -11.35 -8.06
CA SER A 166 -7.59 -11.86 -7.83
C SER A 166 -7.86 -12.14 -6.35
N THR A 167 -6.83 -12.07 -5.51
CA THR A 167 -6.93 -12.24 -4.06
C THR A 167 -7.16 -10.90 -3.36
N ARG A 168 -8.25 -10.78 -2.63
CA ARG A 168 -8.50 -9.65 -1.71
C ARG A 168 -7.51 -9.72 -0.55
N VAL A 169 -6.63 -8.72 -0.46
CA VAL A 169 -5.60 -8.67 0.59
C VAL A 169 -6.19 -8.11 1.88
N VAL A 170 -6.30 -8.93 2.91
CA VAL A 170 -6.83 -8.55 4.24
C VAL A 170 -5.88 -8.93 5.40
N CYS A 171 -4.82 -9.68 5.15
CA CYS A 171 -3.82 -10.06 6.15
C CYS A 171 -2.53 -10.53 5.47
N ASN A 172 -1.51 -10.84 6.27
CA ASN A 172 -0.23 -11.36 5.73
C ASN A 172 -0.39 -12.64 4.90
N ASN A 173 -1.32 -13.53 5.25
CA ASN A 173 -1.53 -14.78 4.50
C ASN A 173 -2.07 -14.49 3.10
N THR A 174 -3.11 -13.65 2.98
CA THR A 174 -3.68 -13.25 1.69
C THR A 174 -2.71 -12.38 0.90
N PHE A 175 -1.93 -11.51 1.55
CA PHE A 175 -0.86 -10.76 0.91
C PHE A 175 0.21 -11.70 0.33
N SER A 176 0.66 -12.69 1.11
CA SER A 176 1.62 -13.69 0.63
C SER A 176 1.07 -14.55 -0.50
N ALA A 177 -0.23 -14.85 -0.50
CA ALA A 177 -0.91 -15.55 -1.59
C ALA A 177 -0.90 -14.69 -2.87
N SER A 178 -1.30 -13.42 -2.77
CA SER A 178 -1.32 -12.49 -3.92
C SER A 178 0.06 -12.31 -4.55
N LEU A 179 1.15 -12.36 -3.77
CA LEU A 179 2.51 -12.29 -4.29
C LEU A 179 2.91 -13.51 -5.13
N ARG A 180 2.25 -14.66 -4.95
CA ARG A 180 2.49 -15.90 -5.70
C ARG A 180 1.64 -16.02 -6.97
N GLU A 181 0.62 -15.19 -7.11
CA GLU A 181 -0.20 -15.17 -8.32
C GLU A 181 0.62 -14.73 -9.55
N ASN A 182 0.19 -15.19 -10.72
CA ASN A 182 0.68 -14.70 -12.00
C ASN A 182 -0.01 -13.38 -12.31
N ALA A 183 0.51 -12.28 -11.75
CA ALA A 183 -0.09 -10.97 -11.89
C ALA A 183 0.00 -10.47 -13.34
N GLN A 184 -1.10 -9.97 -13.89
CA GLN A 184 -1.12 -9.29 -15.20
C GLN A 184 -0.35 -7.97 -15.15
N VAL A 185 -0.43 -7.27 -14.01
CA VAL A 185 0.28 -6.02 -13.73
C VAL A 185 1.28 -6.27 -12.62
N GLN A 186 2.54 -5.95 -12.86
CA GLN A 186 3.59 -5.99 -11.84
C GLN A 186 4.63 -4.91 -12.08
N GLY A 187 4.71 -3.94 -11.18
CA GLY A 187 5.69 -2.86 -11.16
C GLY A 187 6.48 -2.81 -9.85
N LEU A 188 7.72 -2.37 -9.96
CA LEU A 188 8.62 -2.19 -8.82
C LEU A 188 9.18 -0.77 -8.84
N ILE A 189 9.07 -0.06 -7.71
CA ILE A 189 9.62 1.29 -7.56
C ILE A 189 10.72 1.24 -6.51
N SER A 190 11.92 1.63 -6.94
CA SER A 190 13.10 1.65 -6.06
C SER A 190 13.03 2.83 -5.08
N HIS A 191 13.41 2.59 -3.83
CA HIS A 191 13.62 3.62 -2.81
C HIS A 191 14.88 4.50 -3.05
N ARG A 192 15.51 4.42 -4.22
CA ARG A 192 16.59 5.34 -4.63
C ARG A 192 16.08 6.63 -5.27
N TYR A 193 14.82 6.67 -5.64
CA TYR A 193 14.19 7.79 -6.31
C TYR A 193 12.99 8.30 -5.52
N ASP A 194 12.76 9.61 -5.56
CA ASP A 194 11.53 10.18 -5.03
C ASP A 194 10.35 9.73 -5.90
N PHE A 195 9.29 9.25 -5.29
CA PHE A 195 8.08 8.85 -6.01
C PHE A 195 7.28 10.10 -6.43
N THR A 196 7.76 10.78 -7.48
CA THR A 196 7.15 12.00 -8.03
C THR A 196 5.94 11.68 -8.91
N ASN A 197 5.15 12.71 -9.25
CA ASN A 197 4.01 12.54 -10.16
C ASN A 197 4.45 12.06 -11.56
N SER A 198 5.62 12.52 -12.05
CA SER A 198 6.15 12.06 -13.34
C SER A 198 6.52 10.59 -13.35
N ILE A 199 7.14 10.09 -12.27
CA ILE A 199 7.43 8.65 -12.11
C ILE A 199 6.14 7.86 -11.99
N GLU A 200 5.15 8.35 -11.24
CA GLU A 200 3.85 7.72 -11.13
C GLU A 200 3.16 7.58 -12.49
N THR A 201 3.08 8.66 -13.26
CA THR A 201 2.48 8.66 -14.61
C THR A 201 3.18 7.67 -15.52
N GLN A 202 4.52 7.67 -15.53
CA GLN A 202 5.30 6.74 -16.34
C GLN A 202 5.04 5.29 -15.93
N VAL A 203 5.03 5.00 -14.64
CA VAL A 203 4.74 3.64 -14.12
C VAL A 203 3.34 3.20 -14.52
N LYS A 204 2.33 4.05 -14.41
CA LYS A 204 0.95 3.73 -14.82
C LYS A 204 0.87 3.41 -16.32
N GLN A 205 1.56 4.20 -17.16
CA GLN A 205 1.63 3.96 -18.61
C GLN A 205 2.37 2.65 -18.95
N ASP A 206 3.56 2.45 -18.39
CA ASP A 206 4.39 1.26 -18.65
C ASP A 206 3.70 -0.04 -18.22
N LEU A 207 2.88 0.03 -17.17
CA LEU A 207 2.13 -1.13 -16.67
C LEU A 207 0.77 -1.34 -17.39
N GLY A 208 0.38 -0.44 -18.29
CA GLY A 208 -0.91 -0.53 -18.96
C GLY A 208 -2.12 -0.31 -18.05
N ILE A 209 -1.93 0.42 -16.94
CA ILE A 209 -2.95 0.71 -15.94
C ILE A 209 -3.30 2.21 -15.87
N SER A 210 -3.02 2.98 -16.91
CA SER A 210 -3.53 4.35 -16.95
C SER A 210 -5.05 4.34 -16.97
N VAL A 211 -5.68 5.42 -16.48
CA VAL A 211 -7.14 5.52 -16.41
C VAL A 211 -7.76 5.36 -17.82
N GLU A 212 -7.10 5.88 -18.85
CA GLU A 212 -7.55 5.74 -20.24
C GLU A 212 -7.56 4.28 -20.67
N GLN A 213 -6.50 3.54 -20.39
CA GLN A 213 -6.39 2.11 -20.73
C GLN A 213 -7.42 1.27 -19.99
N MET A 214 -7.65 1.56 -18.70
CA MET A 214 -8.69 0.88 -17.93
C MET A 214 -10.12 1.20 -18.44
N LYS A 215 -10.39 2.44 -18.85
CA LYS A 215 -11.68 2.81 -19.47
C LYS A 215 -11.90 2.10 -20.80
N GLU A 216 -10.89 2.08 -21.68
CA GLU A 216 -10.97 1.36 -22.95
C GLU A 216 -11.21 -0.14 -22.77
N PHE A 217 -10.57 -0.75 -21.78
CA PHE A 217 -10.78 -2.16 -21.45
C PHE A 217 -12.21 -2.41 -21.00
N LYS A 218 -12.75 -1.56 -20.11
CA LYS A 218 -14.13 -1.63 -19.64
C LYS A 218 -15.13 -1.55 -20.81
N GLU A 219 -14.98 -0.54 -21.68
CA GLU A 219 -15.85 -0.37 -22.86
C GLU A 219 -15.82 -1.59 -23.79
N LYS A 220 -14.63 -2.16 -24.03
CA LYS A 220 -14.47 -3.38 -24.83
C LYS A 220 -15.16 -4.58 -24.19
N THR A 221 -15.05 -4.73 -22.86
CA THR A 221 -15.66 -5.84 -22.12
C THR A 221 -17.19 -5.72 -22.11
N GLU A 222 -17.73 -4.53 -21.89
CA GLU A 222 -19.17 -4.25 -21.95
C GLU A 222 -19.75 -4.53 -23.36
N PHE A 223 -19.02 -4.12 -24.40
CA PHE A 223 -19.41 -4.41 -25.78
C PHE A 223 -19.46 -5.92 -26.10
N LEU A 224 -18.50 -6.69 -25.57
CA LEU A 224 -18.47 -8.15 -25.76
C LEU A 224 -19.57 -8.87 -24.97
N ALA A 225 -19.95 -8.35 -23.79
CA ALA A 225 -21.01 -8.90 -22.97
C ALA A 225 -22.42 -8.68 -23.54
N THR A 226 -22.59 -7.75 -24.50
CA THR A 226 -23.87 -7.43 -25.15
C THR A 226 -24.11 -8.22 -26.44
N LYS A 227 -23.18 -9.07 -26.86
CA LYS A 227 -23.30 -9.98 -28.02
C LYS A 227 -23.60 -11.41 -27.61
#